data_f2f65e0b32413536aaa522e1d566b62a
#
_entry.id   f2f65e0b32413536aaa522e1d566b62a
#
_cell.length_a   1.000
_cell.length_b   1.000
_cell.length_c   1.000
_cell.angle_alpha   90.00
_cell.angle_beta   90.00
_cell.angle_gamma   90.00
#
_symmetry.space_group_name_H-M   'P 1'
#
loop_
_entity.id
_entity.type
_entity.pdbx_description
1 polymer ?
#
loop_
_entity_poly.entity_id
_entity_poly.type
_entity_poly.pdbx_seq_one_letter_code
_entity_poly.pdbx_strand_id
1 'polypeptide(L)'
;MKEITFENIVNANKLIKTTNIKGKDYAEVNQRVKAFRSVFPQGFIRTEISSIDEGMCIITATVGFYDEGWRPILLGTGTAYEKESSSFINKTSYIENCETSAVGRALGMAGFGIDTSIASAEEVETAILNQVP
;
A
#
# COMPACT_ATOMS: atom_id res chain seq x y z
N MET A 1 9.80 25.44 0.97
CA MET A 1 9.75 23.97 0.83
C MET A 1 10.27 23.59 -0.55
N LYS A 2 11.10 22.57 -0.61
CA LYS A 2 11.58 22.07 -1.89
C LYS A 2 10.43 21.41 -2.67
N GLU A 3 10.29 21.81 -3.93
CA GLU A 3 9.30 21.19 -4.79
C GLU A 3 9.68 19.75 -5.10
N ILE A 4 8.72 18.83 -4.96
CA ILE A 4 8.91 17.42 -5.28
C ILE A 4 8.38 17.21 -6.71
N THR A 5 9.24 16.67 -7.56
CA THR A 5 8.93 16.40 -8.95
C THR A 5 8.68 14.91 -9.17
N PHE A 6 8.08 14.60 -10.31
CA PHE A 6 7.92 13.19 -10.70
C PHE A 6 9.27 12.47 -10.79
N GLU A 7 10.32 13.16 -11.20
CA GLU A 7 11.67 12.59 -11.26
C GLU A 7 12.16 12.13 -9.88
N ASN A 8 11.82 12.86 -8.81
CA ASN A 8 12.14 12.43 -7.44
C ASN A 8 11.48 11.08 -7.12
N ILE A 9 10.25 10.89 -7.56
CA ILE A 9 9.52 9.64 -7.36
C ILE A 9 10.13 8.53 -8.21
N VAL A 10 10.48 8.79 -9.46
CA VAL A 10 11.15 7.82 -10.33
C VAL A 10 12.46 7.35 -9.70
N ASN A 11 13.26 8.27 -9.16
CA ASN A 11 14.50 7.93 -8.49
C ASN A 11 14.27 7.10 -7.22
N ALA A 12 13.23 7.40 -6.45
CA ALA A 12 12.86 6.62 -5.28
C ALA A 12 12.47 5.18 -5.68
N ASN A 13 11.75 5.05 -6.79
CA ASN A 13 11.32 3.73 -7.29
C ASN A 13 12.48 2.84 -7.70
N LYS A 14 13.62 3.41 -8.08
CA LYS A 14 14.84 2.63 -8.37
C LYS A 14 15.39 1.92 -7.14
N LEU A 15 15.01 2.34 -5.95
CA LEU A 15 15.43 1.72 -4.69
C LEU A 15 14.57 0.52 -4.32
N ILE A 16 13.46 0.34 -4.99
CA ILE A 16 12.51 -0.72 -4.66
C ILE A 16 13.02 -2.06 -5.15
N LYS A 17 13.11 -3.01 -4.23
CA LYS A 17 13.37 -4.41 -4.55
C LYS A 17 12.04 -5.11 -4.77
N THR A 18 12.00 -5.98 -5.77
CA THR A 18 10.79 -6.69 -6.13
C THR A 18 10.86 -8.16 -5.72
N THR A 19 9.69 -8.77 -5.60
CA THR A 19 9.51 -10.18 -5.32
C THR A 19 8.86 -10.83 -6.53
N ASN A 20 9.42 -11.94 -7.00
CA ASN A 20 8.85 -12.68 -8.11
C ASN A 20 7.72 -13.58 -7.62
N ILE A 21 6.56 -13.46 -8.25
CA ILE A 21 5.39 -14.31 -7.98
C ILE A 21 4.89 -14.82 -9.33
N LYS A 22 5.00 -16.11 -9.54
CA LYS A 22 4.55 -16.77 -10.77
C LYS A 22 5.10 -16.13 -12.06
N GLY A 23 6.38 -15.75 -12.04
CA GLY A 23 7.07 -15.22 -13.22
C GLY A 23 6.95 -13.71 -13.40
N LYS A 24 6.26 -13.01 -12.54
CA LYS A 24 6.13 -11.55 -12.57
C LYS A 24 6.69 -10.91 -11.30
N ASP A 25 7.30 -9.74 -11.45
CA ASP A 25 7.83 -9.00 -10.31
C ASP A 25 6.80 -8.08 -9.71
N TYR A 26 6.72 -8.06 -8.38
CA TYR A 26 5.80 -7.20 -7.62
C TYR A 26 6.55 -6.51 -6.49
N ALA A 27 6.14 -5.28 -6.18
CA ALA A 27 6.68 -4.55 -5.04
C ALA A 27 5.99 -4.99 -3.76
N GLU A 28 6.78 -5.28 -2.72
CA GLU A 28 6.25 -5.46 -1.37
C GLU A 28 5.89 -4.11 -0.76
N VAL A 29 4.90 -4.10 0.12
CA VAL A 29 4.42 -2.84 0.72
C VAL A 29 5.52 -2.15 1.51
N ASN A 30 6.38 -2.87 2.25
CA ASN A 30 7.48 -2.26 2.98
C ASN A 30 8.46 -1.53 2.06
N GLN A 31 8.66 -2.02 0.84
CA GLN A 31 9.50 -1.36 -0.16
C GLN A 31 8.87 -0.06 -0.63
N ARG A 32 7.55 -0.04 -0.81
CA ARG A 32 6.82 1.18 -1.16
C ARG A 32 6.88 2.22 -0.05
N VAL A 33 6.74 1.78 1.21
CA VAL A 33 6.88 2.67 2.38
C VAL A 33 8.27 3.28 2.41
N LYS A 34 9.31 2.48 2.19
CA LYS A 34 10.70 2.96 2.17
C LYS A 34 10.91 4.01 1.08
N ALA A 35 10.42 3.75 -0.13
CA ALA A 35 10.51 4.70 -1.24
C ALA A 35 9.77 6.00 -0.92
N PHE A 36 8.57 5.91 -0.37
CA PHE A 36 7.79 7.07 0.05
C PHE A 36 8.55 7.91 1.07
N ARG A 37 9.10 7.28 2.11
CA ARG A 37 9.86 7.97 3.16
C ARG A 37 11.15 8.58 2.63
N SER A 38 11.73 8.07 1.55
CA SER A 38 12.92 8.68 0.95
C SER A 38 12.61 10.03 0.31
N VAL A 39 11.38 10.25 -0.15
CA VAL A 39 10.92 11.50 -0.75
C VAL A 39 10.24 12.39 0.29
N PHE A 40 9.43 11.79 1.14
CA PHE A 40 8.64 12.48 2.16
C PHE A 40 8.93 11.88 3.54
N PRO A 41 10.09 12.20 4.15
CA PRO A 41 10.43 11.58 5.45
C PRO A 41 9.41 11.87 6.54
N GLN A 42 8.74 13.01 6.47
CA GLN A 42 7.71 13.42 7.42
C GLN A 42 6.30 13.35 6.82
N GLY A 43 6.16 12.65 5.71
CA GLY A 43 4.85 12.42 5.12
C GLY A 43 3.95 11.61 6.04
N PHE A 44 2.66 11.64 5.80
CA PHE A 44 1.72 10.86 6.60
C PHE A 44 1.22 9.64 5.85
N ILE A 45 0.97 8.60 6.60
CA ILE A 45 0.27 7.39 6.16
C ILE A 45 -0.83 7.17 7.20
N ARG A 46 -2.07 7.34 6.80
CA ARG A 46 -3.22 7.20 7.69
C ARG A 46 -4.08 6.03 7.23
N THR A 47 -4.55 5.26 8.19
CA THR A 47 -5.51 4.20 7.91
C THR A 47 -6.77 4.43 8.71
N GLU A 48 -7.90 4.10 8.11
CA GLU A 48 -9.19 4.20 8.74
C GLU A 48 -9.98 2.94 8.45
N ILE A 49 -10.47 2.32 9.52
CA ILE A 49 -11.34 1.16 9.38
C ILE A 49 -12.73 1.67 9.01
N SER A 50 -13.12 1.45 7.75
CA SER A 50 -14.42 1.88 7.25
C SER A 50 -15.53 0.97 7.71
N SER A 51 -15.23 -0.32 7.86
CA SER A 51 -16.20 -1.31 8.30
C SER A 51 -15.50 -2.54 8.86
N ILE A 52 -15.99 -3.04 9.98
CA ILE A 52 -15.69 -4.39 10.48
C ILE A 52 -17.03 -5.00 10.84
N ASP A 53 -17.38 -6.10 10.21
CA ASP A 53 -18.64 -6.79 10.50
C ASP A 53 -18.58 -8.23 10.00
N GLU A 54 -19.02 -9.16 10.82
CA GLU A 54 -19.15 -10.58 10.48
C GLU A 54 -17.86 -11.20 9.89
N GLY A 55 -16.70 -10.88 10.48
CA GLY A 55 -15.43 -11.42 10.01
C GLY A 55 -14.96 -10.81 8.70
N MET A 56 -15.43 -9.61 8.36
CA MET A 56 -15.05 -8.87 7.18
C MET A 56 -14.54 -7.50 7.57
N CYS A 57 -13.51 -7.02 6.88
CA CYS A 57 -12.88 -5.74 7.16
C CYS A 57 -12.69 -4.95 5.87
N ILE A 58 -13.02 -3.66 5.91
CA ILE A 58 -12.70 -2.70 4.86
C ILE A 58 -11.90 -1.58 5.49
N ILE A 59 -10.71 -1.32 4.94
CA ILE A 59 -9.82 -0.26 5.41
C ILE A 59 -9.47 0.63 4.24
N THR A 60 -9.49 1.94 4.48
CA THR A 60 -9.03 2.95 3.53
C THR A 60 -7.76 3.58 4.10
N ALA A 61 -6.72 3.63 3.28
CA ALA A 61 -5.47 4.31 3.60
C ALA A 61 -5.36 5.59 2.76
N THR A 62 -4.79 6.63 3.36
CA THR A 62 -4.51 7.89 2.69
C THR A 62 -3.06 8.27 2.99
N VAL A 63 -2.31 8.62 1.95
CA VAL A 63 -0.92 9.04 2.08
C VAL A 63 -0.76 10.45 1.53
N GLY A 64 0.15 11.20 2.12
CA GLY A 64 0.40 12.56 1.70
C GLY A 64 1.47 13.23 2.55
N PHE A 65 1.47 14.55 2.52
CA PHE A 65 2.42 15.35 3.29
C PHE A 65 1.76 16.66 3.72
N TYR A 66 2.41 17.39 4.59
CA TYR A 66 1.95 18.71 5.04
C TYR A 66 2.73 19.80 4.32
N ASP A 67 2.02 20.81 3.79
CA ASP A 67 2.67 21.97 3.20
C ASP A 67 3.24 22.90 4.28
N GLU A 68 3.81 24.04 3.87
CA GLU A 68 4.41 24.99 4.80
C GLU A 68 3.40 25.58 5.79
N GLY A 69 2.12 25.63 5.42
CA GLY A 69 1.04 26.08 6.30
C GLY A 69 0.43 24.96 7.13
N TRP A 70 1.08 23.80 7.17
CA TRP A 70 0.59 22.60 7.88
C TRP A 70 -0.74 22.08 7.35
N ARG A 71 -1.05 22.35 6.09
CA ARG A 71 -2.23 21.78 5.43
C ARG A 71 -1.88 20.43 4.82
N PRO A 72 -2.74 19.42 5.01
CA PRO A 72 -2.49 18.12 4.42
C PRO A 72 -2.68 18.17 2.90
N ILE A 73 -1.68 17.66 2.18
CA ILE A 73 -1.74 17.47 0.73
C ILE A 73 -1.86 15.98 0.49
N LEU A 74 -2.99 15.56 -0.05
CA LEU A 74 -3.29 14.14 -0.30
C LEU A 74 -2.64 13.71 -1.61
N LEU A 75 -1.87 12.63 -1.58
CA LEU A 75 -1.17 12.10 -2.75
C LEU A 75 -1.80 10.82 -3.29
N GLY A 76 -2.40 10.02 -2.44
CA GLY A 76 -3.01 8.79 -2.87
C GLY A 76 -3.92 8.18 -1.81
N THR A 77 -4.91 7.43 -2.28
CA THR A 77 -5.87 6.72 -1.45
C THR A 77 -5.98 5.29 -1.95
N GLY A 78 -6.05 4.34 -1.04
CA GLY A 78 -6.25 2.93 -1.36
C GLY A 78 -7.23 2.30 -0.41
N THR A 79 -8.12 1.47 -0.94
CA THR A 79 -9.10 0.73 -0.15
C THR A 79 -8.87 -0.75 -0.35
N ALA A 80 -8.89 -1.50 0.73
CA ALA A 80 -8.76 -2.94 0.72
C ALA A 80 -9.87 -3.59 1.51
N TYR A 81 -10.09 -4.86 1.24
CA TYR A 81 -11.12 -5.69 1.81
C TYR A 81 -10.51 -7.05 2.13
N GLU A 82 -10.78 -7.56 3.32
CA GLU A 82 -10.34 -8.89 3.72
C GLU A 82 -11.42 -9.60 4.52
N LYS A 83 -11.48 -10.92 4.35
CA LYS A 83 -12.35 -11.80 5.14
C LYS A 83 -11.50 -12.65 6.08
N GLU A 84 -11.92 -12.76 7.33
CA GLU A 84 -11.31 -13.65 8.30
C GLU A 84 -11.25 -15.11 7.81
N SER A 85 -12.32 -15.54 7.14
CA SER A 85 -12.47 -16.94 6.67
C SER A 85 -11.80 -17.22 5.34
N SER A 86 -11.20 -16.22 4.66
CA SER A 86 -10.69 -16.40 3.30
C SER A 86 -9.42 -17.22 3.21
N SER A 87 -8.64 -17.30 4.29
CA SER A 87 -7.41 -18.10 4.34
C SER A 87 -7.06 -18.44 5.78
N PHE A 88 -6.14 -19.39 5.94
CA PHE A 88 -5.63 -19.75 7.27
C PHE A 88 -4.95 -18.56 7.96
N ILE A 89 -4.19 -17.77 7.20
CA ILE A 89 -3.51 -16.57 7.72
C ILE A 89 -4.54 -15.54 8.17
N ASN A 90 -5.61 -15.34 7.41
CA ASN A 90 -6.64 -14.35 7.74
C ASN A 90 -7.46 -14.70 8.98
N LYS A 91 -7.50 -15.94 9.41
CA LYS A 91 -8.18 -16.30 10.66
C LYS A 91 -7.65 -15.53 11.86
N THR A 92 -6.36 -15.16 11.84
CA THR A 92 -5.71 -14.47 12.95
C THR A 92 -5.22 -13.07 12.58
N SER A 93 -5.16 -12.72 11.29
CA SER A 93 -4.47 -11.51 10.83
C SER A 93 -5.22 -10.78 9.72
N TYR A 94 -6.53 -10.99 9.57
CA TYR A 94 -7.26 -10.39 8.44
C TYR A 94 -7.30 -8.86 8.52
N ILE A 95 -7.34 -8.28 9.71
CA ILE A 95 -7.35 -6.82 9.88
C ILE A 95 -5.99 -6.24 9.50
N GLU A 96 -4.91 -6.82 10.00
CA GLU A 96 -3.55 -6.38 9.71
C GLU A 96 -3.23 -6.53 8.22
N ASN A 97 -3.66 -7.64 7.60
CA ASN A 97 -3.47 -7.87 6.17
C ASN A 97 -4.27 -6.87 5.34
N CYS A 98 -5.48 -6.54 5.79
CA CYS A 98 -6.33 -5.53 5.15
C CYS A 98 -5.63 -4.15 5.19
N GLU A 99 -5.09 -3.77 6.34
CA GLU A 99 -4.37 -2.50 6.48
C GLU A 99 -3.14 -2.44 5.56
N THR A 100 -2.34 -3.50 5.55
CA THR A 100 -1.16 -3.58 4.68
C THR A 100 -1.55 -3.41 3.22
N SER A 101 -2.58 -4.10 2.77
CA SER A 101 -3.06 -4.00 1.40
C SER A 101 -3.55 -2.59 1.06
N ALA A 102 -4.30 -1.96 1.98
CA ALA A 102 -4.80 -0.60 1.79
C ALA A 102 -3.64 0.40 1.66
N VAL A 103 -2.64 0.30 2.54
CA VAL A 103 -1.44 1.16 2.49
C VAL A 103 -0.68 0.95 1.19
N GLY A 104 -0.49 -0.30 0.78
CA GLY A 104 0.19 -0.62 -0.48
C GLY A 104 -0.49 0.02 -1.68
N ARG A 105 -1.81 -0.05 -1.76
CA ARG A 105 -2.57 0.57 -2.84
C ARG A 105 -2.48 2.08 -2.81
N ALA A 106 -2.60 2.70 -1.63
CA ALA A 106 -2.49 4.16 -1.50
C ALA A 106 -1.13 4.66 -1.98
N LEU A 107 -0.05 3.97 -1.62
CA LEU A 107 1.30 4.30 -2.06
C LEU A 107 1.48 4.09 -3.56
N GLY A 108 0.90 3.04 -4.11
CA GLY A 108 0.88 2.81 -5.56
C GLY A 108 0.18 3.94 -6.30
N MET A 109 -0.97 4.39 -5.80
CA MET A 109 -1.70 5.53 -6.38
C MET A 109 -0.92 6.84 -6.29
N ALA A 110 -0.07 6.97 -5.27
CA ALA A 110 0.82 8.13 -5.13
C ALA A 110 2.07 8.05 -6.03
N GLY A 111 2.26 6.93 -6.72
CA GLY A 111 3.37 6.75 -7.67
C GLY A 111 4.51 5.87 -7.18
N PHE A 112 4.42 5.29 -5.99
CA PHE A 112 5.50 4.49 -5.42
C PHE A 112 5.31 3.00 -5.73
N GLY A 113 6.29 2.43 -6.44
CA GLY A 113 6.27 1.02 -6.81
C GLY A 113 5.36 0.68 -7.98
N ILE A 114 5.08 1.62 -8.85
CA ILE A 114 4.15 1.45 -9.98
C ILE A 114 4.81 0.89 -11.24
N ASP A 115 6.12 0.68 -11.23
CA ASP A 115 6.83 0.15 -12.41
C ASP A 115 6.42 -1.30 -12.72
N THR A 116 5.85 -2.00 -11.75
CA THR A 116 5.36 -3.36 -11.91
C THR A 116 3.84 -3.39 -12.06
N SER A 117 3.12 -2.98 -11.02
CA SER A 117 1.65 -2.94 -11.01
C SER A 117 1.16 -2.08 -9.85
N ILE A 118 -0.12 -1.73 -9.84
CA ILE A 118 -0.74 -1.10 -8.66
C ILE A 118 -0.85 -2.12 -7.53
N ALA A 119 -1.21 -3.36 -7.84
CA ALA A 119 -1.27 -4.40 -6.83
C ALA A 119 0.12 -4.69 -6.26
N SER A 120 0.23 -4.74 -4.94
CA SER A 120 1.45 -5.12 -4.24
C SER A 120 1.65 -6.64 -4.26
N ALA A 121 2.85 -7.09 -3.89
CA ALA A 121 3.13 -8.52 -3.72
C ALA A 121 2.14 -9.16 -2.75
N GLU A 122 1.83 -8.49 -1.65
CA GLU A 122 0.90 -8.99 -0.64
C GLU A 122 -0.51 -9.18 -1.20
N GLU A 123 -1.00 -8.21 -2.00
CA GLU A 123 -2.31 -8.33 -2.62
C GLU A 123 -2.37 -9.51 -3.60
N VAL A 124 -1.32 -9.71 -4.37
CA VAL A 124 -1.25 -10.80 -5.36
C VAL A 124 -1.19 -12.16 -4.65
N GLU A 125 -0.40 -12.27 -3.59
CA GLU A 125 -0.32 -13.50 -2.79
C GLU A 125 -1.67 -13.84 -2.16
N THR A 126 -2.36 -12.84 -1.60
CA THR A 126 -3.69 -13.01 -1.01
C THR A 126 -4.70 -13.44 -2.08
N ALA A 127 -4.67 -12.81 -3.26
CA ALA A 127 -5.57 -13.16 -4.35
C ALA A 127 -5.37 -14.62 -4.80
N ILE A 128 -4.12 -15.07 -4.87
CA ILE A 128 -3.79 -16.46 -5.22
C ILE A 128 -4.33 -17.42 -4.16
N LEU A 129 -4.14 -17.11 -2.88
CA LEU A 129 -4.65 -17.94 -1.79
C LEU A 129 -6.19 -18.03 -1.83
N ASN A 130 -6.86 -16.95 -2.16
CA ASN A 130 -8.32 -16.92 -2.24
C ASN A 130 -8.90 -17.69 -3.43
N GLN A 131 -8.06 -18.00 -4.44
CA GLN A 131 -8.47 -18.79 -5.60
C GLN A 131 -8.37 -20.30 -5.36
N VAL A 132 -7.74 -20.72 -4.28
CA VAL A 132 -7.61 -22.14 -3.95
C VAL A 132 -8.93 -22.62 -3.35
N PRO A 133 -9.56 -23.68 -3.91
CA PRO A 133 -10.82 -24.21 -3.40
C PRO A 133 -10.69 -24.77 -1.99
#